data_406611f3de4acbbb739cbb2374826138
#
_entry.id   406611f3de4acbbb739cbb2374826138
#
_cell.length_a   1.000
_cell.length_b   1.000
_cell.length_c   1.000
_cell.angle_alpha   90.00
_cell.angle_beta   90.00
_cell.angle_gamma   90.00
#
_symmetry.space_group_name_H-M   'P 1'
#
loop_
_entity.id
_entity.type
_entity.pdbx_description
1 polymer ?
#
loop_
_entity_poly.entity_id
_entity_poly.type
_entity_poly.pdbx_seq_one_letter_code
_entity_poly.pdbx_strand_id
1 'polypeptide(L)'
;MTPTTGTVFSYLTAIAQQHALVKNWNWSEPEWILSQWDLTYPFVFYSPLNYRIEQGLTTITVQMVVMDLLRSDESNLNYLWSDTFEITHDIISKIDYDGIYWITTSSVEPFKSKRQNDSVAGQIATFQLTLQKPMNSCNYVN
;
A
#
# COMPACT_ATOMS: atom_id res chain seq x y z
N MET A 1 -22.72 -3.47 3.26
CA MET A 1 -22.05 -2.22 3.65
C MET A 1 -21.44 -1.57 2.43
N THR A 2 -21.63 -0.28 2.27
CA THR A 2 -21.02 0.45 1.16
C THR A 2 -19.54 0.69 1.46
N PRO A 3 -18.61 0.26 0.60
CA PRO A 3 -17.20 0.51 0.84
C PRO A 3 -16.89 2.00 0.87
N THR A 4 -16.12 2.42 1.85
CA THR A 4 -15.59 3.77 1.97
C THR A 4 -14.07 3.73 1.84
N THR A 5 -13.43 4.89 1.73
CA THR A 5 -11.96 4.96 1.73
C THR A 5 -11.38 4.26 2.95
N GLY A 6 -11.95 4.52 4.15
CA GLY A 6 -11.50 3.86 5.36
C GLY A 6 -11.64 2.34 5.30
N THR A 7 -12.72 1.83 4.70
CA THR A 7 -12.91 0.39 4.52
C THR A 7 -11.84 -0.20 3.59
N VAL A 8 -11.50 0.50 2.51
CA VAL A 8 -10.46 0.05 1.57
C VAL A 8 -9.12 -0.05 2.29
N PHE A 9 -8.72 0.98 3.02
CA PHE A 9 -7.43 0.98 3.69
C PHE A 9 -7.40 0.03 4.88
N SER A 10 -8.52 -0.21 5.55
CA SER A 10 -8.62 -1.26 6.57
C SER A 10 -8.40 -2.64 5.96
N TYR A 11 -8.96 -2.89 4.78
CA TYR A 11 -8.73 -4.12 4.05
C TYR A 11 -7.26 -4.29 3.67
N LEU A 12 -6.64 -3.23 3.11
CA LEU A 12 -5.23 -3.27 2.71
C LEU A 12 -4.30 -3.51 3.89
N THR A 13 -4.54 -2.85 5.01
CA THR A 13 -3.70 -3.06 6.21
C THR A 13 -3.89 -4.46 6.78
N ALA A 14 -5.09 -5.03 6.70
CA ALA A 14 -5.32 -6.41 7.12
C ALA A 14 -4.53 -7.40 6.26
N ILE A 15 -4.44 -7.17 4.94
CA ILE A 15 -3.63 -8.00 4.05
C ILE A 15 -2.15 -7.92 4.44
N ALA A 16 -1.63 -6.71 4.68
CA ALA A 16 -0.25 -6.54 5.11
C ALA A 16 0.01 -7.25 6.44
N GLN A 17 -0.91 -7.10 7.39
CA GLN A 17 -0.80 -7.75 8.70
C GLN A 17 -0.74 -9.27 8.59
N GLN A 18 -1.45 -9.86 7.65
CA GLN A 18 -1.50 -11.30 7.47
C GLN A 18 -0.25 -11.87 6.79
N HIS A 19 0.56 -11.03 6.17
CA HIS A 19 1.78 -11.51 5.52
C HIS A 19 2.84 -11.88 6.55
N ALA A 20 3.39 -13.09 6.42
CA ALA A 20 4.30 -13.66 7.42
C ALA A 20 5.56 -12.83 7.67
N LEU A 21 6.05 -12.12 6.66
CA LEU A 21 7.30 -11.35 6.74
C LEU A 21 7.10 -9.90 7.15
N VAL A 22 5.87 -9.37 7.09
CA VAL A 22 5.60 -7.97 7.42
C VAL A 22 5.51 -7.80 8.93
N LYS A 23 6.29 -6.87 9.47
CA LYS A 23 6.35 -6.61 10.92
C LYS A 23 5.59 -5.35 11.32
N ASN A 24 5.32 -4.46 10.38
CA ASN A 24 4.59 -3.22 10.66
C ASN A 24 3.83 -2.78 9.41
N TRP A 25 2.70 -2.11 9.61
CA TRP A 25 1.84 -1.66 8.53
C TRP A 25 1.08 -0.41 8.97
N ASN A 26 0.79 0.47 8.00
CA ASN A 26 -0.05 1.64 8.26
C ASN A 26 -0.55 2.24 6.94
N TRP A 27 -1.45 3.20 7.05
CA TRP A 27 -1.86 4.02 5.93
C TRP A 27 -2.03 5.47 6.41
N SER A 28 -1.52 6.42 5.64
CA SER A 28 -1.59 7.84 5.99
C SER A 28 -0.93 8.68 4.89
N GLU A 29 -0.65 9.93 5.19
CA GLU A 29 0.13 10.81 4.33
C GLU A 29 1.61 10.42 4.39
N PRO A 30 2.36 10.58 3.27
CA PRO A 30 3.79 10.23 3.26
C PRO A 30 4.62 10.93 4.34
N GLU A 31 4.29 12.17 4.69
CA GLU A 31 5.01 12.91 5.73
C GLU A 31 4.93 12.23 7.09
N TRP A 32 3.87 11.47 7.36
CA TRP A 32 3.73 10.75 8.61
C TRP A 32 4.90 9.78 8.83
N ILE A 33 5.28 9.05 7.80
CA ILE A 33 6.41 8.11 7.88
C ILE A 33 7.70 8.83 8.23
N LEU A 34 7.91 10.01 7.63
CA LEU A 34 9.14 10.77 7.86
C LEU A 34 9.27 11.25 9.31
N SER A 35 8.16 11.36 10.03
CA SER A 35 8.14 11.81 11.43
C SER A 35 8.23 10.68 12.45
N GLN A 36 8.12 9.42 12.04
CA GLN A 36 8.16 8.28 12.96
C GLN A 36 9.59 7.84 13.27
N TRP A 37 9.90 7.65 14.55
CA TRP A 37 11.23 7.25 15.01
C TRP A 37 11.37 5.73 15.15
N ASP A 38 10.32 5.06 15.63
CA ASP A 38 10.37 3.64 16.02
C ASP A 38 9.56 2.78 15.05
N LEU A 39 10.04 2.64 13.82
CA LEU A 39 9.43 1.71 12.88
C LEU A 39 10.10 0.33 12.96
N THR A 40 9.29 -0.70 12.94
CA THR A 40 9.74 -2.09 12.79
C THR A 40 9.71 -2.48 11.32
N TYR A 41 10.64 -3.26 10.88
CA TYR A 41 10.80 -3.64 9.48
C TYR A 41 10.69 -5.15 9.32
N PRO A 42 10.24 -5.66 8.16
CA PRO A 42 9.74 -4.94 6.99
C PRO A 42 8.45 -4.17 7.26
N PHE A 43 8.36 -2.98 6.70
CA PHE A 43 7.23 -2.07 6.89
C PHE A 43 6.47 -1.89 5.57
N VAL A 44 5.14 -1.99 5.64
CA VAL A 44 4.26 -1.74 4.50
C VAL A 44 3.43 -0.51 4.78
N PHE A 45 3.43 0.43 3.85
CA PHE A 45 2.73 1.69 4.02
C PHE A 45 1.90 2.01 2.79
N TYR A 46 0.66 2.41 3.01
CA TYR A 46 -0.27 2.78 1.94
C TYR A 46 -0.62 4.26 2.02
N SER A 47 -0.65 4.92 0.87
CA SER A 47 -1.11 6.30 0.75
C SER A 47 -2.10 6.42 -0.40
N PRO A 48 -3.21 7.14 -0.22
CA PRO A 48 -4.06 7.47 -1.36
C PRO A 48 -3.40 8.56 -2.20
N LEU A 49 -3.41 8.41 -3.52
CA LEU A 49 -2.90 9.43 -4.44
C LEU A 49 -4.04 10.24 -5.03
N ASN A 50 -5.09 9.59 -5.50
CA ASN A 50 -6.27 10.28 -5.98
C ASN A 50 -7.49 9.36 -6.00
N TYR A 51 -8.63 9.97 -6.18
CA TYR A 51 -9.91 9.29 -6.29
C TYR A 51 -10.57 9.76 -7.58
N ARG A 52 -11.20 8.82 -8.29
CA ARG A 52 -11.98 9.14 -9.49
C ARG A 52 -13.35 8.50 -9.38
N ILE A 53 -14.38 9.28 -9.65
CA ILE A 53 -15.75 8.82 -9.59
C ILE A 53 -16.35 8.95 -10.99
N GLU A 54 -16.76 7.83 -11.55
CA GLU A 54 -17.42 7.76 -12.86
C GLU A 54 -18.61 6.82 -12.73
N GLN A 55 -19.68 7.12 -13.40
CA GLN A 55 -20.94 6.36 -13.52
C GLN A 55 -20.96 5.02 -12.78
N GLY A 56 -21.21 5.05 -11.46
CA GLY A 56 -21.30 3.85 -10.65
C GLY A 56 -19.97 3.20 -10.28
N LEU A 57 -18.85 3.76 -10.70
CA LEU A 57 -17.52 3.25 -10.39
C LEU A 57 -16.72 4.28 -9.60
N THR A 58 -16.06 3.81 -8.56
CA THR A 58 -15.08 4.61 -7.83
C THR A 58 -13.72 3.93 -7.97
N THR A 59 -12.73 4.68 -8.44
CA THR A 59 -11.36 4.20 -8.59
C THR A 59 -10.48 4.96 -7.61
N ILE A 60 -9.72 4.23 -6.80
CA ILE A 60 -8.77 4.79 -5.86
C ILE A 60 -7.38 4.42 -6.34
N THR A 61 -6.53 5.43 -6.58
CA THR A 61 -5.12 5.19 -6.87
C THR A 61 -4.36 5.17 -5.56
N VAL A 62 -3.67 4.07 -5.31
CA VAL A 62 -2.95 3.82 -4.06
C VAL A 62 -1.48 3.67 -4.36
N GLN A 63 -0.66 4.32 -3.55
CA GLN A 63 0.77 4.06 -3.51
C GLN A 63 1.06 3.16 -2.32
N MET A 64 1.72 2.04 -2.57
CA MET A 64 2.16 1.12 -1.54
C MET A 64 3.68 1.13 -1.50
N VAL A 65 4.24 1.38 -0.33
CA VAL A 65 5.68 1.33 -0.10
C VAL A 65 5.97 0.14 0.80
N VAL A 66 6.85 -0.74 0.34
CA VAL A 66 7.35 -1.87 1.12
C VAL A 66 8.85 -1.63 1.31
N MET A 67 9.29 -1.52 2.56
CA MET A 67 10.68 -1.16 2.85
C MET A 67 11.25 -1.96 4.00
N ASP A 68 12.57 -2.10 3.98
CA ASP A 68 13.32 -2.77 5.03
C ASP A 68 14.63 -2.00 5.28
N LEU A 69 15.29 -2.31 6.38
CA LEU A 69 16.51 -1.64 6.78
C LEU A 69 17.68 -1.99 5.85
N LEU A 70 18.27 -0.95 5.30
CA LEU A 70 19.47 -1.06 4.47
C LEU A 70 20.70 -0.91 5.37
N ARG A 71 21.67 -1.79 5.21
CA ARG A 71 22.95 -1.67 5.92
C ARG A 71 23.70 -0.43 5.43
N SER A 72 24.49 0.16 6.30
CA SER A 72 25.22 1.40 6.00
C SER A 72 26.19 1.25 4.82
N ASP A 73 26.73 0.05 4.59
CA ASP A 73 27.59 -0.25 3.45
C ASP A 73 26.80 -0.71 2.20
N GLU A 74 25.47 -0.73 2.29
CA GLU A 74 24.54 -1.18 1.24
C GLU A 74 24.77 -2.62 0.79
N SER A 75 25.45 -3.44 1.60
CA SER A 75 25.79 -4.83 1.23
C SER A 75 24.57 -5.72 1.02
N ASN A 76 23.41 -5.38 1.63
CA ASN A 76 22.19 -6.15 1.52
C ASN A 76 21.18 -5.57 0.52
N LEU A 77 21.57 -4.58 -0.27
CA LEU A 77 20.63 -3.86 -1.14
C LEU A 77 19.89 -4.78 -2.11
N ASN A 78 20.62 -5.64 -2.81
CA ASN A 78 20.00 -6.55 -3.78
C ASN A 78 19.04 -7.53 -3.11
N TYR A 79 19.38 -8.01 -1.92
CA TYR A 79 18.49 -8.89 -1.16
C TYR A 79 17.22 -8.16 -0.73
N LEU A 80 17.36 -6.91 -0.28
CA LEU A 80 16.19 -6.12 0.11
C LEU A 80 15.26 -5.85 -1.05
N TRP A 81 15.80 -5.53 -2.22
CA TRP A 81 14.97 -5.32 -3.41
C TRP A 81 14.23 -6.59 -3.81
N SER A 82 14.90 -7.75 -3.73
CA SER A 82 14.27 -9.03 -4.03
C SER A 82 13.19 -9.38 -3.02
N ASP A 83 13.50 -9.29 -1.73
CA ASP A 83 12.56 -9.66 -0.66
C ASP A 83 11.36 -8.73 -0.62
N THR A 84 11.57 -7.43 -0.78
CA THR A 84 10.48 -6.47 -0.77
C THR A 84 9.63 -6.56 -2.03
N PHE A 85 10.21 -6.92 -3.17
CA PHE A 85 9.44 -7.21 -4.37
C PHE A 85 8.53 -8.42 -4.15
N GLU A 86 9.04 -9.46 -3.50
CA GLU A 86 8.25 -10.66 -3.21
C GLU A 86 7.05 -10.33 -2.33
N ILE A 87 7.26 -9.53 -1.28
CA ILE A 87 6.16 -9.05 -0.42
C ILE A 87 5.16 -8.24 -1.25
N THR A 88 5.64 -7.33 -2.08
CA THR A 88 4.79 -6.50 -2.96
C THR A 88 3.95 -7.38 -3.88
N HIS A 89 4.58 -8.35 -4.53
CA HIS A 89 3.90 -9.29 -5.42
C HIS A 89 2.84 -10.10 -4.67
N ASP A 90 3.17 -10.58 -3.48
CA ASP A 90 2.25 -11.37 -2.67
C ASP A 90 1.00 -10.57 -2.30
N ILE A 91 1.18 -9.31 -1.91
CA ILE A 91 0.07 -8.45 -1.52
C ILE A 91 -0.83 -8.16 -2.72
N ILE A 92 -0.25 -7.80 -3.86
CA ILE A 92 -1.02 -7.53 -5.08
C ILE A 92 -1.77 -8.78 -5.53
N SER A 93 -1.12 -9.94 -5.46
CA SER A 93 -1.73 -11.23 -5.82
C SER A 93 -2.89 -11.58 -4.90
N LYS A 94 -2.76 -11.27 -3.62
CA LYS A 94 -3.83 -11.51 -2.63
C LYS A 94 -5.06 -10.65 -2.92
N ILE A 95 -4.85 -9.37 -3.25
CA ILE A 95 -5.94 -8.47 -3.61
C ILE A 95 -6.67 -8.99 -4.84
N ASP A 96 -5.92 -9.41 -5.85
CA ASP A 96 -6.49 -9.95 -7.08
C ASP A 96 -7.26 -11.25 -6.82
N TYR A 97 -6.68 -12.14 -6.01
CA TYR A 97 -7.30 -13.42 -5.65
C TYR A 97 -8.61 -13.23 -4.88
N ASP A 98 -8.64 -12.30 -3.92
CA ASP A 98 -9.83 -12.05 -3.12
C ASP A 98 -11.01 -11.53 -3.95
N GLY A 99 -10.72 -10.79 -5.02
CA GLY A 99 -11.74 -10.33 -5.96
C GLY A 99 -12.73 -9.31 -5.41
N ILE A 100 -12.47 -8.73 -4.24
CA ILE A 100 -13.34 -7.70 -3.64
C ILE A 100 -13.25 -6.41 -4.43
N TYR A 101 -12.04 -6.09 -4.88
CA TYR A 101 -11.76 -4.91 -5.70
C TYR A 101 -11.11 -5.35 -7.00
N TRP A 102 -11.40 -4.64 -8.09
CA TRP A 102 -10.65 -4.82 -9.32
C TRP A 102 -9.34 -4.06 -9.19
N ILE A 103 -8.24 -4.75 -9.38
CA ILE A 103 -6.91 -4.14 -9.26
C ILE A 103 -6.24 -4.03 -10.62
N THR A 104 -5.68 -2.85 -10.88
CA THR A 104 -4.80 -2.62 -12.03
C THR A 104 -3.49 -2.04 -11.50
N THR A 105 -2.38 -2.72 -11.76
CA THR A 105 -1.06 -2.24 -11.31
C THR A 105 -0.46 -1.37 -12.39
N SER A 106 -0.10 -0.12 -12.02
CA SER A 106 0.52 0.84 -12.95
C SER A 106 2.03 0.66 -12.99
N SER A 107 2.67 0.51 -11.84
CA SER A 107 4.12 0.37 -11.77
C SER A 107 4.55 -0.23 -10.44
N VAL A 108 5.71 -0.89 -10.47
CA VAL A 108 6.45 -1.30 -9.28
C VAL A 108 7.89 -0.90 -9.51
N GLU A 109 8.43 -0.04 -8.65
CA GLU A 109 9.76 0.52 -8.82
C GLU A 109 10.60 0.31 -7.57
N PRO A 110 11.86 -0.14 -7.72
CA PRO A 110 12.77 -0.22 -6.59
C PRO A 110 13.21 1.18 -6.15
N PHE A 111 13.48 1.35 -4.87
CA PHE A 111 13.99 2.60 -4.34
C PHE A 111 14.96 2.35 -3.20
N LYS A 112 15.75 3.37 -2.87
CA LYS A 112 16.48 3.45 -1.62
C LYS A 112 16.43 4.89 -1.12
N SER A 113 16.39 5.06 0.19
CA SER A 113 16.25 6.38 0.79
C SER A 113 16.84 6.39 2.20
N LYS A 114 17.12 7.58 2.70
CA LYS A 114 17.47 7.76 4.09
C LYS A 114 16.26 8.36 4.81
N ARG A 115 15.85 7.74 5.91
CA ARG A 115 14.76 8.20 6.75
C ARG A 115 15.28 8.43 8.16
N GLN A 116 15.34 9.70 8.57
CA GLN A 116 15.92 10.08 9.85
C GLN A 116 17.32 9.48 10.02
N ASN A 117 17.51 8.58 10.97
CA ASN A 117 18.79 7.91 11.18
C ASN A 117 18.89 6.56 10.45
N ASP A 118 17.79 6.15 9.81
CA ASP A 118 17.72 4.87 9.12
C ASP A 118 17.93 5.05 7.62
N SER A 119 18.64 4.11 7.01
CA SER A 119 18.60 3.93 5.56
C SER A 119 17.67 2.78 5.26
N VAL A 120 16.84 2.95 4.23
CA VAL A 120 15.86 1.95 3.85
C VAL A 120 15.93 1.70 2.35
N ALA A 121 15.52 0.51 1.95
CA ALA A 121 15.35 0.15 0.54
C ALA A 121 14.13 -0.72 0.40
N GLY A 122 13.53 -0.69 -0.77
CA GLY A 122 12.34 -1.49 -1.02
C GLY A 122 11.72 -1.22 -2.37
N GLN A 123 10.39 -1.29 -2.39
CA GLN A 123 9.60 -1.14 -3.61
C GLN A 123 8.50 -0.10 -3.39
N ILE A 124 8.24 0.68 -4.43
CA ILE A 124 7.09 1.56 -4.49
C ILE A 124 6.17 1.01 -5.57
N ALA A 125 4.99 0.57 -5.19
CA ALA A 125 3.98 0.07 -6.11
C ALA A 125 2.84 1.08 -6.20
N THR A 126 2.43 1.40 -7.42
CA THR A 126 1.25 2.23 -7.66
C THR A 126 0.21 1.36 -8.34
N PHE A 127 -0.97 1.28 -7.76
CA PHE A 127 -2.06 0.50 -8.33
C PHE A 127 -3.40 1.20 -8.12
N GLN A 128 -4.37 0.80 -8.92
CA GLN A 128 -5.73 1.32 -8.83
C GLN A 128 -6.66 0.22 -8.35
N LEU A 129 -7.52 0.58 -7.41
CA LEU A 129 -8.59 -0.30 -6.93
C LEU A 129 -9.91 0.29 -7.37
N THR A 130 -10.68 -0.50 -8.11
CA THR A 130 -11.98 -0.07 -8.60
C THR A 130 -13.07 -0.78 -7.82
N LEU A 131 -14.01 0.02 -7.32
CA LEU A 131 -15.18 -0.41 -6.59
C LEU A 131 -16.39 -0.22 -7.48
N GLN A 132 -17.18 -1.26 -7.67
CA GLN A 132 -18.49 -1.09 -8.28
C GLN A 132 -19.45 -0.62 -7.20
N LYS A 133 -19.84 0.64 -7.29
CA LYS A 133 -20.80 1.22 -6.36
C LYS A 133 -22.02 1.67 -7.15
N PRO A 134 -23.17 1.01 -6.94
CA PRO A 134 -24.41 1.43 -7.62
C PRO A 134 -24.76 2.87 -7.30
N MET A 135 -25.30 3.59 -8.26
CA MET A 135 -25.85 4.92 -8.02
C MET A 135 -26.95 4.79 -6.97
N ASN A 136 -26.74 5.43 -5.83
CA ASN A 136 -27.60 5.25 -4.67
C ASN A 136 -27.83 6.60 -3.98
N SER A 137 -29.09 7.01 -3.90
CA SER A 137 -29.49 8.23 -3.22
C SER A 137 -30.06 8.01 -1.83
N CYS A 138 -29.96 6.79 -1.27
CA CYS A 138 -30.55 6.46 0.03
C CYS A 138 -29.97 7.25 1.19
N ASN A 139 -28.75 7.81 1.03
CA ASN A 139 -28.12 8.61 2.07
C ASN A 139 -28.53 10.09 2.03
N TYR A 140 -29.38 10.47 1.09
CA TYR A 140 -29.85 11.85 0.96
C TYR A 140 -31.30 11.97 1.44
N VAL A 141 -31.54 13.05 2.17
CA VAL A 141 -32.90 13.40 2.61
C VAL A 141 -33.53 14.28 1.54
N ASN A 142 -34.71 13.85 1.06
CA ASN A 142 -35.48 14.61 0.07
C ASN A 142 -36.36 15.64 0.74
#